data_a2a1aa88dce5982775db9982bf311d07
#
_entry.id   a2a1aa88dce5982775db9982bf311d07
#
_cell.length_a   1.000
_cell.length_b   1.000
_cell.length_c   1.000
_cell.angle_alpha   90.00
_cell.angle_beta   90.00
_cell.angle_gamma   90.00
#
_symmetry.space_group_name_H-M   'P 1'
#
loop_
_entity.id
_entity.type
_entity.pdbx_description
1 polymer ?
#
loop_
_entity_poly.entity_id
_entity_poly.type
_entity_poly.pdbx_seq_one_letter_code
_entity_poly.pdbx_strand_id
1 'polypeptide(L)'
;MNFKKEYDGEAKAIITDAFIFTDFKPGELPDMKFFTHVAAWDTGAEHTSLSMEVIEALQLQPVGYDTIAVFGGVKEAGLYQVSIGLPNATILHNMIVYGADLDEYSMLIGMDVIRRTDFLITNKDGKTTFQFRTPSEGGVVIDSVASLVEEL
;
A
#
# COMPACT_ATOMS: atom_id res chain seq x y z
N MET A 1 -6.22 4.83 13.74
CA MET A 1 -7.45 4.60 12.98
C MET A 1 -7.43 3.21 12.37
N ASN A 2 -8.57 2.55 12.37
CA ASN A 2 -8.72 1.17 11.95
C ASN A 2 -9.47 1.08 10.61
N PHE A 3 -9.11 0.09 9.82
CA PHE A 3 -9.78 -0.23 8.57
C PHE A 3 -10.04 -1.73 8.51
N LYS A 4 -11.18 -2.11 7.95
CA LYS A 4 -11.55 -3.51 7.72
C LYS A 4 -12.19 -3.66 6.36
N LYS A 5 -11.73 -4.67 5.62
CA LYS A 5 -12.35 -5.09 4.35
C LYS A 5 -12.57 -6.60 4.36
N GLU A 6 -13.79 -6.99 4.06
CA GLU A 6 -14.16 -8.39 3.82
C GLU A 6 -14.24 -8.62 2.31
N TYR A 7 -13.57 -9.66 1.85
CA TYR A 7 -13.61 -10.05 0.44
C TYR A 7 -14.73 -11.06 0.21
N ASP A 8 -15.22 -11.09 -1.01
CA ASP A 8 -16.18 -12.12 -1.44
C ASP A 8 -15.41 -13.37 -1.84
N GLY A 9 -15.16 -14.24 -0.86
CA GLY A 9 -14.36 -15.46 -1.02
C GLY A 9 -12.90 -15.29 -0.58
N GLU A 10 -12.05 -16.21 -0.99
CA GLU A 10 -10.62 -16.18 -0.71
C GLU A 10 -9.91 -15.20 -1.64
N ALA A 11 -9.23 -14.20 -1.07
CA ALA A 11 -8.48 -13.24 -1.84
C ALA A 11 -7.11 -13.82 -2.24
N LYS A 12 -6.74 -13.68 -3.50
CA LYS A 12 -5.41 -14.04 -4.01
C LYS A 12 -4.39 -12.91 -3.81
N ALA A 13 -4.88 -11.71 -3.64
CA ALA A 13 -4.09 -10.51 -3.31
C ALA A 13 -4.91 -9.60 -2.42
N ILE A 14 -4.25 -8.85 -1.57
CA ILE A 14 -4.91 -7.83 -0.75
C ILE A 14 -4.94 -6.53 -1.53
N ILE A 15 -6.12 -6.14 -1.97
CA ILE A 15 -6.34 -4.96 -2.81
C ILE A 15 -7.32 -4.05 -2.10
N THR A 16 -6.99 -2.77 -1.99
CA THR A 16 -7.82 -1.75 -1.37
C THR A 16 -7.90 -0.50 -2.23
N ASP A 17 -8.78 0.40 -1.82
CA ASP A 17 -8.76 1.77 -2.30
C ASP A 17 -7.52 2.50 -1.77
N ALA A 18 -7.08 3.49 -2.51
CA ALA A 18 -6.06 4.44 -2.06
C ALA A 18 -6.21 5.76 -2.83
N PHE A 19 -5.64 6.81 -2.25
CA PHE A 19 -5.46 8.09 -2.92
C PHE A 19 -3.98 8.37 -3.10
N ILE A 20 -3.62 8.91 -4.24
CA ILE A 20 -2.29 9.42 -4.51
C ILE A 20 -2.45 10.92 -4.80
N PHE A 21 -1.67 11.74 -4.12
CA PHE A 21 -1.69 13.18 -4.27
C PHE A 21 -0.33 13.69 -4.72
N THR A 22 -0.29 14.75 -5.52
CA THR A 22 0.92 15.57 -5.58
C THR A 22 1.30 15.95 -4.15
N ASP A 23 2.58 15.89 -3.82
CA ASP A 23 3.01 16.08 -2.44
C ASP A 23 2.56 17.44 -1.89
N PHE A 24 2.09 17.45 -0.66
CA PHE A 24 1.63 18.63 0.05
C PHE A 24 1.92 18.49 1.54
N LYS A 25 1.99 19.62 2.23
CA LYS A 25 2.23 19.64 3.67
C LYS A 25 0.93 19.56 4.46
N PRO A 26 0.97 19.05 5.70
CA PRO A 26 -0.20 19.08 6.58
C PRO A 26 -0.78 20.50 6.68
N GLY A 27 -2.11 20.62 6.51
CA GLY A 27 -2.83 21.89 6.51
C GLY A 27 -2.92 22.60 5.16
N GLU A 28 -2.21 22.12 4.15
CA GLU A 28 -2.31 22.58 2.77
C GLU A 28 -3.24 21.67 1.97
N LEU A 29 -3.57 22.09 0.74
CA LEU A 29 -4.32 21.26 -0.21
C LEU A 29 -3.38 20.75 -1.30
N PRO A 30 -3.54 19.50 -1.77
CA PRO A 30 -2.77 19.00 -2.91
C PRO A 30 -3.21 19.69 -4.20
N ASP A 31 -2.28 19.83 -5.15
CA ASP A 31 -2.59 20.36 -6.48
C ASP A 31 -3.44 19.40 -7.30
N MET A 32 -3.11 18.10 -7.23
CA MET A 32 -3.80 17.05 -7.98
C MET A 32 -3.94 15.78 -7.13
N LYS A 33 -4.96 14.99 -7.45
CA LYS A 33 -5.20 13.69 -6.80
C LYS A 33 -5.60 12.63 -7.81
N PHE A 34 -5.26 11.40 -7.50
CA PHE A 34 -5.69 10.21 -8.22
C PHE A 34 -6.30 9.22 -7.22
N PHE A 35 -7.52 8.79 -7.50
CA PHE A 35 -8.20 7.76 -6.71
C PHE A 35 -8.11 6.42 -7.43
N THR A 36 -7.81 5.37 -6.70
CA THR A 36 -7.76 4.01 -7.24
C THR A 36 -8.50 3.01 -6.35
N HIS A 37 -9.12 2.01 -6.98
CA HIS A 37 -9.65 0.81 -6.31
C HIS A 37 -8.68 -0.38 -6.34
N VAL A 38 -7.53 -0.22 -6.98
CA VAL A 38 -6.58 -1.33 -7.24
C VAL A 38 -5.18 -1.01 -6.72
N ALA A 39 -5.11 -0.67 -5.44
CA ALA A 39 -3.86 -0.60 -4.70
C ALA A 39 -3.60 -1.96 -4.03
N ALA A 40 -2.54 -2.66 -4.45
CA ALA A 40 -2.18 -3.97 -3.93
C ALA A 40 -1.17 -3.83 -2.78
N TRP A 41 -1.41 -4.52 -1.67
CA TRP A 41 -0.50 -4.58 -0.54
C TRP A 41 0.49 -5.71 -0.76
N ASP A 42 1.78 -5.40 -0.80
CA ASP A 42 2.85 -6.33 -1.17
C ASP A 42 3.97 -6.31 -0.14
N THR A 43 3.98 -7.30 0.76
CA THR A 43 5.03 -7.46 1.76
C THR A 43 6.38 -7.88 1.15
N GLY A 44 6.39 -8.34 -0.09
CA GLY A 44 7.60 -8.67 -0.83
C GLY A 44 8.25 -7.47 -1.52
N ALA A 45 7.58 -6.32 -1.55
CA ALA A 45 8.14 -5.09 -2.11
C ALA A 45 8.73 -4.22 -1.00
N GLU A 46 9.99 -3.84 -1.15
CA GLU A 46 10.68 -2.94 -0.21
C GLU A 46 10.11 -1.52 -0.29
N HIS A 47 9.78 -1.08 -1.49
CA HIS A 47 9.30 0.28 -1.79
C HIS A 47 7.94 0.26 -2.46
N THR A 48 7.15 1.28 -2.16
CA THR A 48 5.89 1.54 -2.86
C THR A 48 6.16 1.99 -4.29
N SER A 49 5.35 1.50 -5.22
CA SER A 49 5.44 1.83 -6.66
C SER A 49 4.12 2.35 -7.19
N LEU A 50 4.18 3.25 -8.15
CA LEU A 50 3.04 3.77 -8.90
C LEU A 50 3.13 3.34 -10.36
N SER A 51 1.98 3.05 -10.96
CA SER A 51 1.91 2.80 -12.40
C SER A 51 2.20 4.08 -13.19
N MET A 52 2.65 3.91 -14.42
CA MET A 52 2.91 5.05 -15.32
C MET A 52 1.64 5.85 -15.60
N GLU A 53 0.47 5.20 -15.61
CA GLU A 53 -0.82 5.87 -15.72
C GLU A 53 -1.05 6.91 -14.61
N VAL A 54 -0.76 6.55 -13.36
CA VAL A 54 -0.88 7.46 -12.22
C VAL A 54 0.11 8.62 -12.34
N ILE A 55 1.36 8.30 -12.69
CA ILE A 55 2.43 9.29 -12.86
C ILE A 55 2.06 10.31 -13.92
N GLU A 56 1.54 9.86 -15.06
CA GLU A 56 1.08 10.74 -16.14
C GLU A 56 -0.15 11.56 -15.73
N ALA A 57 -1.14 10.92 -15.09
CA ALA A 57 -2.36 11.60 -14.66
C ALA A 57 -2.08 12.73 -13.65
N LEU A 58 -1.12 12.53 -12.76
CA LEU A 58 -0.69 13.53 -11.78
C LEU A 58 0.41 14.46 -12.31
N GLN A 59 0.85 14.28 -13.55
CA GLN A 59 1.92 15.07 -14.16
C GLN A 59 3.20 15.12 -13.32
N LEU A 60 3.53 13.99 -12.67
CA LEU A 60 4.68 13.90 -11.78
C LEU A 60 5.98 13.95 -12.59
N GLN A 61 6.94 14.71 -12.07
CA GLN A 61 8.30 14.76 -12.57
C GLN A 61 9.21 13.95 -11.66
N PRO A 62 10.15 13.16 -12.20
CA PRO A 62 11.06 12.41 -11.36
C PRO A 62 11.96 13.34 -10.54
N VAL A 63 12.14 13.00 -9.26
CA VAL A 63 13.09 13.68 -8.37
C VAL A 63 14.45 12.99 -8.34
N GLY A 64 14.56 11.85 -9.00
CA GLY A 64 15.77 11.06 -9.11
C GLY A 64 15.48 9.75 -9.84
N TYR A 65 16.50 8.91 -9.90
CA TYR A 65 16.43 7.59 -10.52
C TYR A 65 17.17 6.59 -9.65
N ASP A 66 16.73 5.33 -9.71
CA ASP A 66 17.37 4.22 -9.02
C ASP A 66 17.37 2.99 -9.93
N THR A 67 18.30 2.10 -9.67
CA THR A 67 18.39 0.83 -10.38
C THR A 67 17.73 -0.26 -9.55
N ILE A 68 16.75 -0.93 -10.11
CA ILE A 68 16.03 -2.01 -9.46
C ILE A 68 16.31 -3.35 -10.14
N ALA A 69 16.29 -4.42 -9.34
CA ALA A 69 16.36 -5.78 -9.86
C ALA A 69 14.99 -6.18 -10.41
N VAL A 70 14.99 -6.68 -11.63
CA VAL A 70 13.80 -7.23 -12.30
C VAL A 70 14.13 -8.63 -12.80
N PHE A 71 13.10 -9.38 -13.20
CA PHE A 71 13.34 -10.67 -13.85
C PHE A 71 14.17 -10.47 -15.11
N GLY A 72 15.31 -11.15 -15.19
CA GLY A 72 16.22 -11.08 -16.34
C GLY A 72 17.29 -9.99 -16.26
N GLY A 73 17.41 -9.24 -15.15
CA GLY A 73 18.46 -8.24 -15.03
C GLY A 73 18.13 -7.08 -14.09
N VAL A 74 18.54 -5.89 -14.50
CA VAL A 74 18.30 -4.64 -13.78
C VAL A 74 17.61 -3.63 -14.68
N LYS A 75 16.84 -2.74 -14.08
CA LYS A 75 16.13 -1.66 -14.79
C LYS A 75 16.26 -0.37 -14.00
N GLU A 76 16.44 0.75 -14.70
CA GLU A 76 16.35 2.06 -14.10
C GLU A 76 14.88 2.46 -13.90
N ALA A 77 14.56 2.94 -12.71
CA ALA A 77 13.24 3.44 -12.36
C ALA A 77 13.30 4.90 -11.93
N GLY A 78 12.31 5.69 -12.35
CA GLY A 78 12.13 7.04 -11.85
C GLY A 78 11.64 7.04 -10.41
N LEU A 79 12.08 8.01 -9.64
CA LEU A 79 11.65 8.26 -8.27
C LEU A 79 10.75 9.50 -8.25
N TYR A 80 9.64 9.43 -7.52
CA TYR A 80 8.64 10.49 -7.49
C TYR A 80 8.26 10.80 -6.04
N GLN A 81 8.03 12.06 -5.74
CA GLN A 81 7.59 12.49 -4.42
C GLN A 81 6.09 12.73 -4.42
N VAL A 82 5.38 12.07 -3.52
CA VAL A 82 3.92 12.11 -3.42
C VAL A 82 3.46 12.08 -1.97
N SER A 83 2.20 12.37 -1.75
CA SER A 83 1.47 12.03 -0.53
C SER A 83 0.50 10.89 -0.83
N ILE A 84 0.36 9.95 0.12
CA ILE A 84 -0.47 8.76 -0.05
C ILE A 84 -1.57 8.77 1.00
N GLY A 85 -2.82 8.66 0.55
CA GLY A 85 -3.98 8.47 1.39
C GLY A 85 -4.37 7.00 1.47
N LEU A 86 -4.33 6.44 2.67
CA LEU A 86 -4.77 5.08 2.96
C LEU A 86 -6.29 5.05 3.19
N PRO A 87 -6.95 3.89 3.03
CA PRO A 87 -8.41 3.82 3.15
C PRO A 87 -8.97 4.06 4.56
N ASN A 88 -8.12 4.16 5.58
CA ASN A 88 -8.49 4.59 6.94
C ASN A 88 -8.35 6.11 7.16
N ALA A 89 -8.25 6.89 6.08
CA ALA A 89 -8.06 8.34 6.09
C ALA A 89 -6.69 8.83 6.61
N THR A 90 -5.73 7.94 6.80
CA THR A 90 -4.35 8.33 7.10
C THR A 90 -3.67 8.86 5.84
N ILE A 91 -3.00 9.99 5.94
CA ILE A 91 -2.21 10.56 4.85
C ILE A 91 -0.73 10.51 5.22
N LEU A 92 0.06 9.90 4.34
CA LEU A 92 1.51 9.83 4.45
C LEU A 92 2.12 10.86 3.51
N HIS A 93 2.72 11.90 4.07
CA HIS A 93 3.36 12.97 3.31
C HIS A 93 4.82 12.64 2.99
N ASN A 94 5.34 13.29 1.97
CA ASN A 94 6.75 13.24 1.60
C ASN A 94 7.25 11.80 1.34
N MET A 95 6.44 11.04 0.61
CA MET A 95 6.80 9.67 0.23
C MET A 95 7.56 9.68 -1.09
N ILE A 96 8.71 9.02 -1.12
CA ILE A 96 9.42 8.74 -2.36
C ILE A 96 9.01 7.36 -2.85
N VAL A 97 8.44 7.32 -4.03
CA VAL A 97 7.90 6.09 -4.66
C VAL A 97 8.55 5.84 -6.00
N TYR A 98 8.51 4.60 -6.45
CA TYR A 98 9.06 4.19 -7.73
C TYR A 98 7.99 4.20 -8.81
N GLY A 99 8.36 4.62 -10.01
CA GLY A 99 7.54 4.38 -11.19
C GLY A 99 7.79 2.98 -11.73
N ALA A 100 6.73 2.25 -12.02
CA ALA A 100 6.84 0.88 -12.51
C ALA A 100 5.66 0.52 -13.44
N ASP A 101 5.87 -0.52 -14.23
CA ASP A 101 4.79 -1.18 -14.94
C ASP A 101 4.14 -2.19 -13.99
N LEU A 102 2.90 -1.92 -13.60
CA LEU A 102 2.19 -2.69 -12.58
C LEU A 102 1.02 -3.50 -13.14
N ASP A 103 0.93 -3.62 -14.47
CA ASP A 103 -0.18 -4.30 -15.16
C ASP A 103 -1.54 -3.73 -14.74
N GLU A 104 -2.32 -4.52 -14.03
CA GLU A 104 -3.67 -4.17 -13.58
C GLU A 104 -3.72 -3.27 -12.35
N TYR A 105 -2.60 -3.10 -11.63
CA TYR A 105 -2.57 -2.29 -10.41
C TYR A 105 -2.14 -0.85 -10.70
N SER A 106 -2.76 0.09 -10.00
CA SER A 106 -2.33 1.50 -10.02
C SER A 106 -1.18 1.75 -9.05
N MET A 107 -1.09 0.94 -8.02
CA MET A 107 -0.13 1.10 -6.93
C MET A 107 0.20 -0.25 -6.31
N LEU A 108 1.46 -0.46 -6.00
CA LEU A 108 1.91 -1.50 -5.06
C LEU A 108 2.34 -0.82 -3.76
N ILE A 109 1.67 -1.15 -2.68
CA ILE A 109 2.00 -0.66 -1.34
C ILE A 109 3.06 -1.58 -0.76
N GLY A 110 4.28 -1.06 -0.63
CA GLY A 110 5.43 -1.82 -0.14
C GLY A 110 5.66 -1.68 1.36
N MET A 111 6.76 -2.26 1.82
CA MET A 111 7.12 -2.28 3.24
C MET A 111 7.41 -0.89 3.81
N ASP A 112 7.75 0.08 2.99
CA ASP A 112 7.93 1.47 3.40
C ASP A 112 6.65 2.10 4.00
N VAL A 113 5.49 1.67 3.53
CA VAL A 113 4.17 2.00 4.09
C VAL A 113 3.76 0.98 5.15
N ILE A 114 3.85 -0.31 4.83
CA ILE A 114 3.37 -1.42 5.68
C ILE A 114 3.99 -1.37 7.07
N ARG A 115 5.29 -1.08 7.19
CA ARG A 115 5.99 -0.99 8.49
C ARG A 115 5.49 0.14 9.40
N ARG A 116 4.66 1.04 8.88
CA ARG A 116 4.01 2.11 9.66
C ARG A 116 2.63 1.69 10.17
N THR A 117 2.20 0.49 9.83
CA THR A 117 0.90 -0.07 10.16
C THR A 117 1.05 -1.33 11.00
N ASP A 118 -0.02 -1.72 11.65
CA ASP A 118 -0.23 -3.11 12.04
C ASP A 118 -1.33 -3.65 11.15
N PHE A 119 -1.15 -4.84 10.55
CA PHE A 119 -2.21 -5.44 9.77
C PHE A 119 -2.39 -6.92 10.07
N LEU A 120 -3.58 -7.40 9.79
CA LEU A 120 -4.00 -8.77 10.01
C LEU A 120 -4.79 -9.24 8.79
N ILE A 121 -4.44 -10.43 8.32
CA ILE A 121 -5.19 -11.15 7.29
C ILE A 121 -5.72 -12.42 7.91
N THR A 122 -7.03 -12.63 7.84
CA THR A 122 -7.66 -13.86 8.30
C THR A 122 -8.47 -14.48 7.18
N ASN A 123 -8.58 -15.80 7.21
CA ASN A 123 -9.33 -16.58 6.24
C ASN A 123 -10.20 -17.58 6.99
N LYS A 124 -11.48 -17.29 7.11
CA LYS A 124 -12.44 -18.13 7.80
C LYS A 124 -13.62 -18.42 6.88
N ASP A 125 -14.03 -19.69 6.85
CA ASP A 125 -15.17 -20.14 6.06
C ASP A 125 -15.10 -19.74 4.57
N GLY A 126 -13.88 -19.80 3.99
CA GLY A 126 -13.65 -19.45 2.60
C GLY A 126 -13.68 -17.96 2.29
N LYS A 127 -13.58 -17.10 3.30
CA LYS A 127 -13.57 -15.63 3.14
C LYS A 127 -12.33 -15.01 3.75
N THR A 128 -11.68 -14.14 2.99
CA THR A 128 -10.55 -13.36 3.46
C THR A 128 -11.04 -12.05 4.08
N THR A 129 -10.50 -11.71 5.24
CA THR A 129 -10.68 -10.41 5.88
C THR A 129 -9.33 -9.75 6.08
N PHE A 130 -9.22 -8.52 5.63
CA PHE A 130 -8.03 -7.68 5.83
C PHE A 130 -8.35 -6.53 6.77
N GLN A 131 -7.51 -6.34 7.77
CA GLN A 131 -7.62 -5.25 8.72
C GLN A 131 -6.25 -4.59 8.88
N PHE A 132 -6.24 -3.29 9.04
CA PHE A 132 -5.03 -2.59 9.46
C PHE A 132 -5.37 -1.38 10.33
N ARG A 133 -4.37 -0.92 11.06
CA ARG A 133 -4.43 0.31 11.85
C ARG A 133 -3.17 1.14 11.68
N THR A 134 -3.32 2.44 11.81
CA THR A 134 -2.23 3.41 11.82
C THR A 134 -2.45 4.39 12.99
N PRO A 135 -1.39 4.86 13.64
CA PRO A 135 -0.03 4.34 13.57
C PRO A 135 0.07 2.91 14.12
N SER A 136 1.20 2.25 13.89
CA SER A 136 1.47 0.95 14.53
C SER A 136 1.48 1.12 16.06
N GLU A 137 0.76 0.25 16.75
CA GLU A 137 0.76 0.15 18.21
C GLU A 137 1.55 -1.07 18.70
N GLY A 138 1.94 -1.94 17.74
CA GLY A 138 2.65 -3.16 18.02
C GLY A 138 1.80 -4.17 18.82
N GLY A 139 2.39 -5.32 19.11
CA GLY A 139 1.77 -6.30 20.00
C GLY A 139 0.40 -6.79 19.56
N VAL A 140 0.15 -6.92 18.26
CA VAL A 140 -1.05 -7.62 17.78
C VAL A 140 -0.90 -9.06 18.21
N VAL A 141 -1.40 -9.35 19.40
CA VAL A 141 -1.48 -10.71 19.89
C VAL A 141 -2.68 -11.35 19.22
N ILE A 142 -2.44 -12.40 18.48
CA ILE A 142 -3.51 -13.26 18.02
C ILE A 142 -3.86 -14.16 19.21
N ASP A 143 -4.56 -13.60 20.21
CA ASP A 143 -5.00 -14.33 21.40
C ASP A 143 -5.77 -15.59 21.04
N SER A 144 -6.40 -15.59 19.87
CA SER A 144 -7.12 -16.74 19.35
C SER A 144 -6.25 -17.94 19.04
N VAL A 145 -4.93 -17.79 18.81
CA VAL A 145 -4.06 -18.96 18.55
C VAL A 145 -3.79 -19.72 19.83
N ALA A 146 -3.59 -19.03 20.95
CA ALA A 146 -3.41 -19.68 22.24
C ALA A 146 -4.68 -20.46 22.64
N SER A 147 -5.86 -19.89 22.45
CA SER A 147 -7.13 -20.59 22.74
C SER A 147 -7.41 -21.73 21.80
N LEU A 148 -7.01 -21.65 20.52
CA LEU A 148 -7.13 -22.76 19.54
C LEU A 148 -6.20 -23.93 19.90
N VAL A 149 -5.02 -23.67 20.43
CA VAL A 149 -4.08 -24.73 20.85
C VAL A 149 -4.58 -25.41 22.14
N GLU A 150 -5.26 -24.71 23.01
CA GLU A 150 -5.85 -25.28 24.22
C GLU A 150 -7.09 -26.14 23.94
N GLU A 151 -7.76 -25.95 22.81
CA GLU A 151 -8.91 -26.75 22.37
C GLU A 151 -8.51 -28.02 21.57
N LEU A 152 -7.24 -28.17 21.20
CA LEU A 152 -6.69 -29.36 20.53
C LEU A 152 -6.19 -30.39 21.53
#